data_ad4ce72a3acecc97493e45497c04f5ce
#
_entry.id   ad4ce72a3acecc97493e45497c04f5ce
#
_cell.length_a   1.000
_cell.length_b   1.000
_cell.length_c   1.000
_cell.angle_alpha   90.00
_cell.angle_beta   90.00
_cell.angle_gamma   90.00
#
_symmetry.space_group_name_H-M   'P 1'
#
loop_
_entity.id
_entity.type
_entity.pdbx_description
1 polymer ?
#
loop_
_entity_poly.entity_id
_entity_poly.type
_entity_poly.pdbx_seq_one_letter_code
_entity_poly.pdbx_strand_id
1 'polypeptide(L)'
;MALVDQEALKQQRLDQLKGMVALLKELLKDQRYAPYAQLLADTKTSLLNEREALLQTETDREAREHQVALLTGRIMQLEYILTTPDQFLALAESAEANGSAARPQARQPVR
;
A
#
# COMPACT_ATOMS: atom_id res chain seq x y z
N MET A 1 28.14 -7.92 23.53
CA MET A 1 28.35 -7.25 22.24
C MET A 1 27.18 -7.45 21.29
N ALA A 2 26.79 -8.70 21.00
CA ALA A 2 25.70 -8.97 20.09
C ALA A 2 24.37 -8.38 20.57
N LEU A 3 24.11 -8.37 21.87
CA LEU A 3 22.88 -7.82 22.43
C LEU A 3 22.80 -6.30 22.24
N VAL A 4 23.91 -5.61 22.39
CA VAL A 4 23.99 -4.15 22.23
C VAL A 4 23.70 -3.82 20.76
N ASP A 5 24.27 -4.59 19.83
CA ASP A 5 24.08 -4.37 18.41
C ASP A 5 22.63 -4.60 18.02
N GLN A 6 21.97 -5.61 18.61
CA GLN A 6 20.55 -5.89 18.33
C GLN A 6 19.64 -4.77 18.83
N GLU A 7 19.94 -4.23 20.01
CA GLU A 7 19.18 -3.11 20.56
C GLU A 7 19.32 -1.87 19.69
N ALA A 8 20.55 -1.58 19.26
CA ALA A 8 20.82 -0.45 18.38
C ALA A 8 20.10 -0.61 17.06
N LEU A 9 20.07 -1.83 16.51
CA LEU A 9 19.35 -2.10 15.25
C LEU A 9 17.85 -1.94 15.42
N LYS A 10 17.28 -2.39 16.54
CA LYS A 10 15.86 -2.21 16.80
C LYS A 10 15.49 -0.74 16.88
N GLN A 11 16.31 0.05 17.58
CA GLN A 11 16.06 1.48 17.69
C GLN A 11 16.18 2.17 16.35
N GLN A 12 17.16 1.78 15.54
CA GLN A 12 17.34 2.33 14.21
C GLN A 12 16.13 2.03 13.32
N ARG A 13 15.62 0.79 13.37
CA ARG A 13 14.41 0.41 12.61
C ARG A 13 13.20 1.20 13.05
N LEU A 14 13.06 1.41 14.35
CA LEU A 14 11.94 2.18 14.88
C LEU A 14 12.00 3.63 14.41
N ASP A 15 13.21 4.22 14.42
CA ASP A 15 13.41 5.58 13.92
C ASP A 15 13.10 5.68 12.42
N GLN A 16 13.47 4.67 11.64
CA GLN A 16 13.16 4.61 10.22
C GLN A 16 11.64 4.52 9.99
N LEU A 17 10.94 3.72 10.80
CA LEU A 17 9.48 3.62 10.71
C LEU A 17 8.81 4.95 11.03
N LYS A 18 9.29 5.65 12.05
CA LYS A 18 8.76 6.99 12.38
C LYS A 18 8.96 7.97 11.25
N GLY A 19 10.14 7.93 10.63
CA GLY A 19 10.44 8.77 9.46
C GLY A 19 9.53 8.43 8.28
N MET A 20 9.30 7.15 8.04
CA MET A 20 8.41 6.69 6.97
C MET A 20 6.97 7.13 7.21
N VAL A 21 6.47 6.99 8.44
CA VAL A 21 5.13 7.44 8.81
C VAL A 21 4.99 8.94 8.55
N ALA A 22 5.97 9.73 8.96
CA ALA A 22 5.94 11.18 8.74
C ALA A 22 5.89 11.53 7.26
N LEU A 23 6.73 10.87 6.44
CA LEU A 23 6.76 11.09 5.00
C LEU A 23 5.44 10.72 4.33
N LEU A 24 4.86 9.58 4.71
CA LEU A 24 3.59 9.14 4.14
C LEU A 24 2.46 10.09 4.53
N LYS A 25 2.44 10.57 5.76
CA LYS A 25 1.45 11.55 6.19
C LYS A 25 1.57 12.86 5.40
N GLU A 26 2.81 13.30 5.16
CA GLU A 26 3.03 14.49 4.34
C GLU A 26 2.57 14.28 2.91
N LEU A 27 2.87 13.11 2.32
CA LEU A 27 2.45 12.78 0.98
C LEU A 27 0.93 12.82 0.85
N LEU A 28 0.23 12.18 1.79
CA LEU A 28 -1.23 12.10 1.75
C LEU A 28 -1.90 13.47 1.95
N LYS A 29 -1.21 14.41 2.59
CA LYS A 29 -1.72 15.78 2.78
C LYS A 29 -1.30 16.74 1.68
N ASP A 30 -0.36 16.34 0.82
CA ASP A 30 0.12 17.21 -0.25
C ASP A 30 -1.01 17.52 -1.22
N GLN A 31 -1.16 18.80 -1.55
CA GLN A 31 -2.22 19.26 -2.44
C GLN A 31 -2.11 18.65 -3.83
N ARG A 32 -0.92 18.26 -4.25
CA ARG A 32 -0.69 17.64 -5.56
C ARG A 32 -1.05 16.17 -5.59
N TYR A 33 -1.09 15.54 -4.41
CA TYR A 33 -1.39 14.09 -4.33
C TYR A 33 -2.84 13.78 -4.68
N ALA A 34 -3.78 14.58 -4.17
CA ALA A 34 -5.20 14.33 -4.39
C ALA A 34 -5.58 14.37 -5.88
N PRO A 35 -5.17 15.38 -6.68
CA PRO A 35 -5.42 15.36 -8.12
C PRO A 35 -4.74 14.20 -8.84
N TYR A 36 -3.53 13.83 -8.42
CA TYR A 36 -2.83 12.68 -8.99
C TYR A 36 -3.58 11.38 -8.72
N ALA A 37 -4.00 11.17 -7.48
CA ALA A 37 -4.78 9.99 -7.10
C ALA A 37 -6.12 9.95 -7.85
N GLN A 38 -6.75 11.10 -8.05
CA GLN A 38 -7.99 11.19 -8.81
C GLN A 38 -7.77 10.81 -10.26
N LEU A 39 -6.69 11.26 -10.86
CA LEU A 39 -6.34 10.89 -12.24
C LEU A 39 -6.18 9.38 -12.38
N LEU A 40 -5.50 8.74 -11.43
CA LEU A 40 -5.32 7.30 -11.44
C LEU A 40 -6.65 6.57 -11.23
N ALA A 41 -7.51 7.08 -10.36
CA ALA A 41 -8.84 6.51 -10.12
C ALA A 41 -9.70 6.61 -11.36
N ASP A 42 -9.67 7.74 -12.07
CA ASP A 42 -10.40 7.94 -13.31
C ASP A 42 -9.89 7.01 -14.40
N THR A 43 -8.59 6.83 -14.49
CA THR A 43 -7.98 5.88 -15.43
C THR A 43 -8.44 4.45 -15.13
N LYS A 44 -8.47 4.08 -13.86
CA LYS A 44 -8.96 2.76 -13.46
C LYS A 44 -10.41 2.57 -13.88
N THR A 45 -11.26 3.57 -13.66
CA THR A 45 -12.66 3.51 -14.06
C THR A 45 -12.80 3.33 -15.57
N SER A 46 -12.00 4.06 -16.36
CA SER A 46 -11.99 3.91 -17.81
C SER A 46 -11.60 2.50 -18.24
N LEU A 47 -10.60 1.91 -17.59
CA LEU A 47 -10.17 0.55 -17.89
C LEU A 47 -11.23 -0.49 -17.49
N LEU A 48 -11.95 -0.27 -16.39
CA LEU A 48 -13.06 -1.12 -16.00
C LEU A 48 -14.16 -1.10 -17.03
N ASN A 49 -14.50 0.09 -17.54
CA ASN A 49 -15.52 0.25 -18.57
C ASN A 49 -15.09 -0.40 -19.88
N GLU A 50 -13.83 -0.26 -20.24
CA GLU A 50 -13.28 -0.88 -21.43
C GLU A 50 -13.33 -2.40 -21.32
N ARG A 51 -12.98 -2.96 -20.17
CA ARG A 51 -13.05 -4.40 -19.93
C ARG A 51 -14.49 -4.91 -20.05
N GLU A 52 -15.43 -4.18 -19.48
CA GLU A 52 -16.85 -4.52 -19.55
C GLU A 52 -17.35 -4.53 -21.00
N ALA A 53 -16.94 -3.52 -21.77
CA ALA A 53 -17.30 -3.44 -23.16
C ALA A 53 -16.74 -4.62 -23.97
N LEU A 54 -15.51 -5.03 -23.70
CA LEU A 54 -14.92 -6.20 -24.36
C LEU A 54 -15.68 -7.48 -24.05
N LEU A 55 -16.10 -7.66 -22.80
CA LEU A 55 -16.86 -8.84 -22.41
C LEU A 55 -18.19 -8.93 -23.15
N GLN A 56 -18.77 -7.78 -23.52
CA GLN A 56 -20.06 -7.73 -24.19
C GLN A 56 -19.95 -7.77 -25.71
N THR A 57 -18.90 -7.21 -26.28
CA THR A 57 -18.83 -6.98 -27.74
C THR A 57 -17.87 -7.91 -28.48
N GLU A 58 -16.81 -8.38 -27.81
CA GLU A 58 -15.83 -9.24 -28.50
C GLU A 58 -16.37 -10.66 -28.61
N THR A 59 -16.44 -11.16 -29.84
CA THR A 59 -16.99 -12.49 -30.14
C THR A 59 -15.89 -13.56 -30.15
N ASP A 60 -14.65 -13.19 -30.43
CA ASP A 60 -13.54 -14.15 -30.42
C ASP A 60 -13.12 -14.41 -28.97
N ARG A 61 -13.27 -15.65 -28.54
CA ARG A 61 -13.01 -16.05 -27.16
C ARG A 61 -11.54 -15.85 -26.76
N GLU A 62 -10.62 -16.26 -27.64
CA GLU A 62 -9.20 -16.14 -27.31
C GLU A 62 -8.76 -14.68 -27.23
N ALA A 63 -9.18 -13.88 -28.22
CA ALA A 63 -8.86 -12.46 -28.21
C ALA A 63 -9.45 -11.77 -26.98
N ARG A 64 -10.69 -12.11 -26.64
CA ARG A 64 -11.36 -11.55 -25.47
C ARG A 64 -10.62 -11.91 -24.19
N GLU A 65 -10.28 -13.18 -24.01
CA GLU A 65 -9.59 -13.64 -22.80
C GLU A 65 -8.23 -12.95 -22.65
N HIS A 66 -7.50 -12.83 -23.76
CA HIS A 66 -6.19 -12.17 -23.74
C HIS A 66 -6.30 -10.69 -23.38
N GLN A 67 -7.21 -9.97 -24.03
CA GLN A 67 -7.38 -8.54 -23.80
C GLN A 67 -7.95 -8.26 -22.41
N VAL A 68 -8.89 -9.07 -21.95
CA VAL A 68 -9.42 -8.94 -20.59
C VAL A 68 -8.34 -9.17 -19.57
N ALA A 69 -7.45 -10.15 -19.79
CA ALA A 69 -6.34 -10.41 -18.88
C ALA A 69 -5.38 -9.23 -18.81
N LEU A 70 -5.06 -8.60 -19.95
CA LEU A 70 -4.20 -7.42 -19.98
C LEU A 70 -4.83 -6.25 -19.23
N LEU A 71 -6.12 -6.00 -19.45
CA LEU A 71 -6.82 -4.91 -18.77
C LEU A 71 -6.93 -5.17 -17.27
N THR A 72 -7.21 -6.41 -16.91
CA THR A 72 -7.27 -6.80 -15.48
C THR A 72 -5.93 -6.55 -14.79
N GLY A 73 -4.82 -6.89 -15.46
CA GLY A 73 -3.50 -6.63 -14.90
C GLY A 73 -3.25 -5.14 -14.69
N ARG A 74 -3.63 -4.30 -15.64
CA ARG A 74 -3.50 -2.84 -15.51
C ARG A 74 -4.38 -2.29 -14.38
N ILE A 75 -5.60 -2.78 -14.27
CA ILE A 75 -6.52 -2.38 -13.21
C ILE A 75 -5.94 -2.73 -11.84
N MET A 76 -5.44 -3.95 -11.68
CA MET A 76 -4.83 -4.39 -10.43
C MET A 76 -3.60 -3.55 -10.07
N GLN A 77 -2.80 -3.17 -11.07
CA GLN A 77 -1.64 -2.32 -10.87
C GLN A 77 -2.04 -0.94 -10.36
N LEU A 78 -3.09 -0.35 -10.96
CA LEU A 78 -3.61 0.94 -10.51
C LEU A 78 -4.19 0.86 -9.11
N GLU A 79 -4.92 -0.21 -8.79
CA GLU A 79 -5.43 -0.42 -7.44
C GLU A 79 -4.28 -0.49 -6.43
N TYR A 80 -3.22 -1.20 -6.77
CA TYR A 80 -2.05 -1.30 -5.92
C TYR A 80 -1.44 0.07 -5.67
N ILE A 81 -1.24 0.87 -6.72
CA ILE A 81 -0.66 2.20 -6.59
C ILE A 81 -1.56 3.10 -5.73
N LEU A 82 -2.88 3.03 -5.94
CA LEU A 82 -3.82 3.88 -5.22
C LEU A 82 -3.92 3.54 -3.73
N THR A 83 -3.81 2.26 -3.39
CA THR A 83 -3.99 1.81 -2.01
C THR A 83 -2.69 1.70 -1.24
N THR A 84 -1.55 1.64 -1.93
CA THR A 84 -0.26 1.39 -1.29
C THR A 84 0.11 2.44 -0.24
N PRO A 85 -0.02 3.75 -0.49
CA PRO A 85 0.36 4.73 0.53
C PRO A 85 -0.40 4.54 1.84
N ASP A 86 -1.72 4.33 1.76
CA ASP A 86 -2.55 4.13 2.95
C ASP A 86 -2.20 2.83 3.65
N GLN A 87 -1.99 1.76 2.89
CA GLN A 87 -1.61 0.46 3.44
C GLN A 87 -0.24 0.50 4.11
N PHE A 88 0.73 1.15 3.46
CA PHE A 88 2.05 1.30 4.05
C PHE A 88 2.01 2.13 5.31
N LEU A 89 1.22 3.20 5.31
CA LEU A 89 1.06 4.03 6.49
C LEU A 89 0.48 3.21 7.64
N ALA A 90 -0.59 2.46 7.38
CA ALA A 90 -1.22 1.63 8.39
C ALA A 90 -0.26 0.57 8.94
N LEU A 91 0.50 -0.08 8.06
CA LEU A 91 1.47 -1.09 8.47
C LEU A 91 2.61 -0.46 9.29
N ALA A 92 3.11 0.69 8.86
CA ALA A 92 4.19 1.37 9.56
C ALA A 92 3.75 1.87 10.94
N GLU A 93 2.54 2.41 11.03
CA GLU A 93 1.98 2.84 12.32
C GLU A 93 1.77 1.65 13.26
N SER A 94 1.28 0.54 12.72
CA SER A 94 1.08 -0.68 13.48
C SER A 94 2.41 -1.23 14.00
N ALA A 95 3.44 -1.25 13.15
CA ALA A 95 4.76 -1.72 13.53
C ALA A 95 5.40 -0.81 14.59
N GLU A 96 5.21 0.50 14.44
CA GLU A 96 5.68 1.47 15.41
C GLU A 96 4.99 1.27 16.76
N ALA A 97 3.67 1.11 16.75
CA ALA A 97 2.90 0.87 17.96
C ALA A 97 3.30 -0.43 18.63
N ASN A 98 3.49 -1.51 17.85
CA ASN A 98 3.94 -2.78 18.37
C ASN A 98 5.34 -2.70 18.97
N GLY A 99 6.23 -1.98 18.30
CA GLY A 99 7.58 -1.77 18.81
C GLY A 99 7.58 -1.00 20.11
N SER A 100 6.75 0.04 20.22
CA SER A 100 6.65 0.85 21.42
C SER A 100 5.93 0.12 22.55
N ALA A 101 4.92 -0.70 22.20
CA ALA A 101 4.12 -1.40 23.19
C ALA A 101 4.76 -2.71 23.67
N ALA A 102 5.77 -3.20 22.97
CA ALA A 102 6.38 -4.49 23.30
C ALA A 102 6.93 -4.55 24.72
N ARG A 103 7.51 -3.45 25.19
CA ARG A 103 8.09 -3.41 26.52
C ARG A 103 7.06 -3.55 27.64
N PRO A 104 5.96 -2.79 27.65
CA PRO A 104 4.94 -2.99 28.67
C PRO A 104 4.32 -4.38 28.61
N GLN A 105 4.09 -4.90 27.43
CA GLN A 105 3.50 -6.22 27.28
C GLN A 105 4.42 -7.34 27.76
N ALA A 106 5.71 -7.21 27.54
CA ALA A 106 6.65 -8.21 28.00
C ALA A 106 6.68 -8.34 29.52
N ARG A 107 6.27 -7.32 30.23
CA ARG A 107 6.23 -7.33 31.68
C ARG A 107 4.96 -7.93 32.24
N GLN A 108 3.88 -7.86 31.49
CA GLN A 108 2.57 -8.30 31.96
C GLN A 108 2.40 -9.81 32.05
N PRO A 109 2.97 -10.62 31.15
CA PRO A 109 2.75 -12.06 31.24
C PRO A 109 3.23 -12.72 32.49
N VAL A 110 3.96 -12.04 33.32
CA VAL A 110 4.46 -12.57 34.58
C VAL A 110 3.31 -12.91 35.53
N ARG A 111 2.19 -12.37 35.31
CA ARG A 111 1.02 -12.71 36.09
C ARG A 111 0.48 -14.13 35.80
#